data_0d4bd7cfcacb92bd09e37ce333427d6e
#
_entry.id   0d4bd7cfcacb92bd09e37ce333427d6e
#
_cell.length_a   1.000
_cell.length_b   1.000
_cell.length_c   1.000
_cell.angle_alpha   90.00
_cell.angle_beta   90.00
_cell.angle_gamma   90.00
#
_symmetry.space_group_name_H-M   'P 1'
#
loop_
_entity.id
_entity.type
_entity.pdbx_description
1 polymer ?
#
loop_
_entity_poly.entity_id
_entity_poly.type
_entity_poly.pdbx_seq_one_letter_code
_entity_poly.pdbx_strand_id
1 'polypeptide(L)'
;MNKKLLSRLAPGLFAVVLFTACRPAATVKGNLDVIPQPQEIVLARDTTPFIIDRSTTIVYPATNEKMHRTADFLATFIKEMTGTEVRVSDKEKSSNAIILAVDSTMGHPEGYKLQITPEKVLLTGGSEAGVFYGIQTIHKALPILKDGKVAAALPAGTVTDFPRFRYRGFMIDVGRHFFPVSYLKQMIDLMALHNINYFHWHLTEDQGWRIEIKKYPKLTEIGSKRDSTIIDWETKKFDGKPHSGFYTQDEAREIVRYAADRFITVVPEIDLPGHTTAALASYPELGCTGGPYKVLCSFGVFPDVLCAGNDQTLQFTKDVLDEIMDIFPSEYIHIGGDECPKSRWEKCPKCQAKIKELGIKTLPKHSKENQLQTYFMSELEKEINAHGRRML
;
A
#
# COMPACT_ATOMS: atom_id res chain seq x y z
N MET A 1 73.02 17.47 62.85
CA MET A 1 74.21 17.59 61.95
C MET A 1 73.82 16.95 60.59
N ASN A 2 73.93 17.74 59.52
CA ASN A 2 74.10 17.38 58.10
C ASN A 2 72.92 16.74 57.33
N LYS A 3 72.41 17.47 56.47
CA LYS A 3 72.61 17.95 55.10
C LYS A 3 71.71 17.21 54.14
N LYS A 4 70.81 18.00 53.57
CA LYS A 4 70.16 18.06 52.22
C LYS A 4 70.83 17.21 51.16
N LEU A 5 70.01 16.49 50.38
CA LEU A 5 70.19 16.40 48.91
C LEU A 5 68.83 16.44 48.23
N LEU A 6 68.61 17.52 47.53
CA LEU A 6 67.53 17.66 46.54
C LEU A 6 67.91 16.86 45.28
N SER A 7 66.99 15.99 44.81
CA SER A 7 67.05 15.50 43.45
C SER A 7 65.80 15.95 42.69
N ARG A 8 66.05 16.74 41.68
CA ARG A 8 65.06 17.26 40.72
C ARG A 8 64.48 16.10 39.88
N LEU A 9 63.18 15.91 39.94
CA LEU A 9 62.44 15.12 38.99
C LEU A 9 61.84 16.07 37.93
N ALA A 10 62.31 15.93 36.70
CA ALA A 10 61.75 16.58 35.51
C ALA A 10 60.41 15.92 35.14
N PRO A 11 59.37 16.68 34.77
CA PRO A 11 58.16 16.07 34.26
C PRO A 11 58.36 15.59 32.83
N GLY A 12 58.37 14.26 32.67
CA GLY A 12 58.32 13.64 31.35
C GLY A 12 56.91 13.86 30.75
N LEU A 13 56.88 14.60 29.65
CA LEU A 13 55.71 14.78 28.83
C LEU A 13 55.42 13.44 28.12
N PHE A 14 54.42 12.68 28.59
CA PHE A 14 53.88 11.53 27.88
C PHE A 14 52.93 12.07 26.82
N ALA A 15 53.42 12.16 25.57
CA ALA A 15 52.58 12.37 24.40
C ALA A 15 51.82 11.08 24.13
N VAL A 16 50.54 11.03 24.52
CA VAL A 16 49.60 9.99 24.09
C VAL A 16 49.30 10.24 22.61
N VAL A 17 50.02 9.56 21.74
CA VAL A 17 49.67 9.48 20.33
C VAL A 17 48.44 8.58 20.21
N LEU A 18 47.28 9.21 20.13
CA LEU A 18 46.03 8.54 19.71
C LEU A 18 46.22 8.10 18.24
N PHE A 19 46.67 6.87 18.06
CA PHE A 19 46.49 6.17 16.79
C PHE A 19 44.98 5.96 16.62
N THR A 20 44.34 6.87 15.90
CA THR A 20 43.08 6.56 15.24
C THR A 20 43.39 5.49 14.22
N ALA A 21 43.25 4.23 14.62
CA ALA A 21 43.28 3.13 13.66
C ALA A 21 42.13 3.37 12.68
N CYS A 22 42.44 3.90 11.49
CA CYS A 22 41.60 3.70 10.31
C CYS A 22 41.46 2.20 10.16
N ARG A 23 40.36 1.64 10.63
CA ARG A 23 39.99 0.28 10.24
C ARG A 23 39.87 0.31 8.71
N PRO A 24 40.64 -0.54 7.98
CA PRO A 24 40.38 -0.68 6.56
C PRO A 24 38.93 -0.99 6.39
N ALA A 25 38.23 -0.21 5.55
CA ALA A 25 36.85 -0.52 5.19
C ALA A 25 36.88 -1.97 4.72
N ALA A 26 36.29 -2.87 5.53
CA ALA A 26 36.15 -4.25 5.13
C ALA A 26 35.57 -4.21 3.73
N THR A 27 36.15 -4.95 2.79
CA THR A 27 35.69 -5.06 1.41
C THR A 27 34.26 -5.68 1.49
N VAL A 28 33.26 -4.81 1.64
CA VAL A 28 31.88 -5.22 1.70
C VAL A 28 31.51 -5.60 0.28
N LYS A 29 31.49 -6.90 -0.01
CA LYS A 29 30.95 -7.42 -1.26
C LYS A 29 29.42 -7.32 -1.17
N GLY A 30 28.88 -6.14 -1.46
CA GLY A 30 27.48 -5.96 -1.74
C GLY A 30 27.18 -6.49 -3.15
N ASN A 31 25.92 -6.83 -3.39
CA ASN A 31 25.42 -7.08 -4.72
C ASN A 31 24.22 -6.16 -4.97
N LEU A 32 23.88 -5.94 -6.24
CA LEU A 32 22.69 -5.21 -6.65
C LEU A 32 21.55 -6.16 -7.02
N ASP A 33 21.71 -7.46 -6.68
CA ASP A 33 20.74 -8.53 -6.93
C ASP A 33 19.65 -8.48 -5.86
N VAL A 34 18.60 -7.72 -6.13
CA VAL A 34 17.51 -7.43 -5.23
C VAL A 34 16.17 -8.01 -5.74
N ILE A 35 15.15 -8.08 -4.90
CA ILE A 35 13.81 -8.54 -5.28
C ILE A 35 12.83 -7.34 -5.21
N PRO A 36 12.09 -7.04 -6.29
CA PRO A 36 12.12 -7.65 -7.65
C PRO A 36 13.48 -7.51 -8.32
N GLN A 37 13.84 -8.51 -9.15
CA GLN A 37 15.12 -8.48 -9.85
C GLN A 37 15.07 -7.43 -10.96
N PRO A 38 16.03 -6.48 -11.01
CA PRO A 38 16.13 -5.52 -12.08
C PRO A 38 16.38 -6.15 -13.45
N GLN A 39 15.98 -5.46 -14.51
CA GLN A 39 16.16 -5.93 -15.89
C GLN A 39 17.62 -6.11 -16.28
N GLU A 40 18.50 -5.23 -15.81
CA GLU A 40 19.94 -5.31 -16.09
C GLU A 40 20.75 -4.84 -14.89
N ILE A 41 21.79 -5.64 -14.55
CA ILE A 41 22.76 -5.31 -13.49
C ILE A 41 24.15 -5.53 -14.04
N VAL A 42 24.98 -4.48 -14.00
CA VAL A 42 26.39 -4.52 -14.36
C VAL A 42 27.23 -4.09 -13.17
N LEU A 43 27.83 -5.04 -12.47
CA LEU A 43 28.76 -4.74 -11.37
C LEU A 43 30.12 -4.31 -11.93
N ALA A 44 30.68 -3.25 -11.36
CA ALA A 44 32.06 -2.86 -11.66
C ALA A 44 33.04 -3.86 -11.00
N ARG A 45 34.02 -4.33 -11.77
CA ARG A 45 35.05 -5.26 -11.26
C ARG A 45 36.11 -4.48 -10.48
N ASP A 46 36.50 -5.03 -9.33
CA ASP A 46 37.66 -4.55 -8.53
C ASP A 46 37.63 -3.06 -8.15
N THR A 47 36.44 -2.48 -8.00
CA THR A 47 36.27 -1.09 -7.58
C THR A 47 35.86 -0.98 -6.13
N THR A 48 36.22 0.14 -5.48
CA THR A 48 35.78 0.48 -4.15
C THR A 48 34.29 0.81 -4.18
N PRO A 49 33.49 0.44 -3.15
CA PRO A 49 32.11 0.83 -3.04
C PRO A 49 31.95 2.33 -2.80
N PHE A 50 30.78 2.88 -3.10
CA PHE A 50 30.37 4.21 -2.62
C PHE A 50 30.11 4.11 -1.12
N ILE A 51 30.81 4.91 -0.32
CA ILE A 51 30.65 4.95 1.13
C ILE A 51 29.67 6.06 1.51
N ILE A 52 28.64 5.69 2.26
CA ILE A 52 27.67 6.64 2.80
C ILE A 52 28.12 7.06 4.18
N ASP A 53 28.37 8.33 4.39
CA ASP A 53 28.76 8.89 5.68
C ASP A 53 28.02 10.21 5.98
N ARG A 54 28.31 10.84 7.12
CA ARG A 54 27.66 12.10 7.53
C ARG A 54 27.93 13.29 6.59
N SER A 55 28.93 13.18 5.71
CA SER A 55 29.22 14.19 4.69
C SER A 55 28.49 13.92 3.38
N THR A 56 27.88 12.74 3.22
CA THR A 56 27.06 12.41 2.04
C THR A 56 25.83 13.32 1.98
N THR A 57 25.53 13.80 0.78
CA THR A 57 24.34 14.64 0.53
C THR A 57 23.46 13.98 -0.52
N ILE A 58 22.16 13.86 -0.23
CA ILE A 58 21.16 13.53 -1.24
C ILE A 58 20.73 14.82 -1.91
N VAL A 59 20.94 14.89 -3.23
CA VAL A 59 20.64 16.09 -4.03
C VAL A 59 19.39 15.82 -4.86
N TYR A 60 18.45 16.78 -4.85
CA TYR A 60 17.21 16.71 -5.61
C TYR A 60 16.94 18.03 -6.39
N PRO A 61 16.13 18.03 -7.46
CA PRO A 61 15.79 19.25 -8.22
C PRO A 61 14.98 20.24 -7.38
N ALA A 62 15.47 21.48 -7.22
CA ALA A 62 14.97 22.51 -6.32
C ALA A 62 13.46 22.83 -6.43
N THR A 63 12.85 22.65 -7.61
CA THR A 63 11.45 23.01 -7.87
C THR A 63 10.49 21.82 -7.79
N ASN A 64 10.93 20.65 -7.35
CA ASN A 64 10.14 19.42 -7.36
C ASN A 64 9.90 18.88 -5.95
N GLU A 65 8.74 19.21 -5.37
CA GLU A 65 8.31 18.77 -4.04
C GLU A 65 8.22 17.24 -3.89
N LYS A 66 7.81 16.51 -4.94
CA LYS A 66 7.77 15.05 -4.90
C LYS A 66 9.17 14.46 -4.81
N MET A 67 10.14 15.08 -5.50
CA MET A 67 11.54 14.68 -5.42
C MET A 67 12.16 15.00 -4.06
N HIS A 68 11.76 16.10 -3.42
CA HIS A 68 12.14 16.42 -2.05
C HIS A 68 11.69 15.31 -1.09
N ARG A 69 10.40 14.96 -1.11
CA ARG A 69 9.88 13.84 -0.29
C ARG A 69 10.58 12.50 -0.60
N THR A 70 10.87 12.22 -1.86
CA THR A 70 11.63 11.02 -2.24
C THR A 70 13.05 11.03 -1.66
N ALA A 71 13.71 12.19 -1.62
CA ALA A 71 15.02 12.36 -0.98
C ALA A 71 14.95 12.15 0.55
N ASP A 72 13.89 12.65 1.19
CA ASP A 72 13.65 12.44 2.62
C ASP A 72 13.38 10.96 2.95
N PHE A 73 12.63 10.24 2.11
CA PHE A 73 12.48 8.78 2.24
C PHE A 73 13.83 8.07 2.20
N LEU A 74 14.67 8.40 1.23
CA LEU A 74 15.99 7.79 1.11
C LEU A 74 16.87 8.11 2.34
N ALA A 75 16.86 9.35 2.81
CA ALA A 75 17.59 9.75 4.01
C ALA A 75 17.13 8.97 5.25
N THR A 76 15.80 8.80 5.39
CA THR A 76 15.19 8.01 6.45
C THR A 76 15.61 6.55 6.38
N PHE A 77 15.54 5.91 5.21
CA PHE A 77 15.98 4.52 5.03
C PHE A 77 17.45 4.33 5.39
N ILE A 78 18.32 5.22 4.93
CA ILE A 78 19.75 5.16 5.27
C ILE A 78 19.95 5.26 6.79
N LYS A 79 19.27 6.20 7.44
CA LYS A 79 19.39 6.39 8.89
C LYS A 79 18.87 5.17 9.67
N GLU A 80 17.69 4.66 9.33
CA GLU A 80 17.08 3.51 10.01
C GLU A 80 17.90 2.24 9.84
N MET A 81 18.41 2.00 8.63
CA MET A 81 19.16 0.79 8.31
C MET A 81 20.59 0.81 8.84
N THR A 82 21.28 1.96 8.76
CA THR A 82 22.72 2.04 9.00
C THR A 82 23.13 2.88 10.22
N GLY A 83 22.19 3.66 10.78
CA GLY A 83 22.46 4.66 11.81
C GLY A 83 23.17 5.91 11.28
N THR A 84 23.39 6.03 9.96
CA THR A 84 24.08 7.17 9.34
C THR A 84 23.10 8.27 8.97
N GLU A 85 23.28 9.46 9.50
CA GLU A 85 22.51 10.65 9.08
C GLU A 85 23.19 11.31 7.86
N VAL A 86 22.39 11.51 6.81
CA VAL A 86 22.82 12.19 5.57
C VAL A 86 22.04 13.51 5.41
N ARG A 87 22.61 14.43 4.63
CA ARG A 87 21.93 15.71 4.35
C ARG A 87 21.05 15.58 3.10
N VAL A 88 19.93 16.30 3.10
CA VAL A 88 19.08 16.50 1.91
C VAL A 88 19.24 17.95 1.47
N SER A 89 19.45 18.20 0.17
CA SER A 89 19.68 19.54 -0.37
C SER A 89 19.30 19.64 -1.85
N ASP A 90 18.85 20.81 -2.24
CA ASP A 90 18.64 21.22 -3.63
C ASP A 90 19.87 21.82 -4.32
N LYS A 91 20.97 21.94 -3.56
CA LYS A 91 22.22 22.50 -4.08
C LYS A 91 23.10 21.41 -4.69
N GLU A 92 23.63 21.69 -5.87
CA GLU A 92 24.54 20.78 -6.55
C GLU A 92 25.76 20.42 -5.70
N LYS A 93 26.18 19.16 -5.81
CA LYS A 93 27.37 18.64 -5.19
C LYS A 93 28.04 17.62 -6.12
N SER A 94 29.34 17.79 -6.38
CA SER A 94 30.08 17.03 -7.39
C SER A 94 30.56 15.66 -6.91
N SER A 95 30.80 15.50 -5.60
CA SER A 95 31.33 14.26 -5.01
C SER A 95 30.68 13.98 -3.66
N ASN A 96 30.74 12.70 -3.21
CA ASN A 96 30.08 12.21 -2.01
C ASN A 96 28.59 12.62 -1.98
N ALA A 97 27.89 12.36 -3.09
CA ALA A 97 26.52 12.74 -3.31
C ALA A 97 25.71 11.59 -3.90
N ILE A 98 24.42 11.50 -3.50
CA ILE A 98 23.40 10.70 -4.17
C ILE A 98 22.50 11.70 -4.90
N ILE A 99 22.59 11.73 -6.22
CA ILE A 99 21.92 12.72 -7.06
C ILE A 99 20.66 12.08 -7.64
N LEU A 100 19.50 12.65 -7.36
CA LEU A 100 18.22 12.24 -7.88
C LEU A 100 17.83 13.14 -9.06
N ALA A 101 17.48 12.54 -10.20
CA ALA A 101 17.11 13.27 -11.41
C ALA A 101 15.91 12.62 -12.10
N VAL A 102 15.17 13.41 -12.87
CA VAL A 102 14.09 12.94 -13.75
C VAL A 102 14.48 13.25 -15.20
N ASP A 103 14.37 12.25 -16.06
CA ASP A 103 14.52 12.36 -17.51
C ASP A 103 13.30 11.75 -18.20
N SER A 104 12.33 12.60 -18.58
CA SER A 104 11.10 12.17 -19.24
C SER A 104 11.29 11.56 -20.64
N THR A 105 12.51 11.62 -21.18
CA THR A 105 12.85 10.98 -22.47
C THR A 105 13.17 9.49 -22.34
N MET A 106 13.33 8.98 -21.12
CA MET A 106 13.45 7.55 -20.85
C MET A 106 12.13 6.85 -21.26
N GLY A 107 12.15 5.88 -22.14
CA GLY A 107 10.97 5.24 -22.75
C GLY A 107 9.93 4.62 -21.76
N HIS A 108 10.21 4.58 -20.45
CA HIS A 108 9.35 4.04 -19.41
C HIS A 108 9.20 5.04 -18.24
N PRO A 109 8.02 5.61 -17.99
CA PRO A 109 7.82 6.55 -16.89
C PRO A 109 8.19 5.99 -15.50
N GLU A 110 7.94 4.71 -15.25
CA GLU A 110 8.30 4.02 -14.01
C GLU A 110 9.69 3.36 -14.06
N GLY A 111 10.44 3.56 -15.16
CA GLY A 111 11.81 3.06 -15.32
C GLY A 111 12.83 3.95 -14.61
N TYR A 112 13.98 3.38 -14.27
CA TYR A 112 15.12 4.13 -13.72
C TYR A 112 16.45 3.56 -14.16
N LYS A 113 17.48 4.41 -14.09
CA LYS A 113 18.89 4.04 -14.22
C LYS A 113 19.64 4.49 -12.96
N LEU A 114 20.31 3.57 -12.30
CA LEU A 114 21.11 3.79 -11.11
C LEU A 114 22.58 3.54 -11.45
N GLN A 115 23.42 4.56 -11.36
CA GLN A 115 24.85 4.50 -11.62
C GLN A 115 25.61 4.80 -10.32
N ILE A 116 26.43 3.86 -9.87
CA ILE A 116 27.17 3.94 -8.61
C ILE A 116 28.66 3.90 -8.93
N THR A 117 29.36 4.96 -8.57
CA THR A 117 30.82 5.06 -8.59
C THR A 117 31.34 5.30 -7.18
N PRO A 118 32.62 5.12 -6.88
CA PRO A 118 33.17 5.46 -5.56
C PRO A 118 32.94 6.91 -5.14
N GLU A 119 32.78 7.84 -6.09
CA GLU A 119 32.67 9.27 -5.84
C GLU A 119 31.22 9.73 -5.68
N LYS A 120 30.28 9.08 -6.38
CA LYS A 120 28.88 9.51 -6.40
C LYS A 120 27.93 8.42 -6.87
N VAL A 121 26.66 8.60 -6.52
CA VAL A 121 25.53 7.84 -7.04
C VAL A 121 24.66 8.77 -7.88
N LEU A 122 24.33 8.38 -9.10
CA LEU A 122 23.36 9.06 -9.95
C LEU A 122 22.16 8.13 -10.17
N LEU A 123 20.99 8.58 -9.72
CA LEU A 123 19.72 7.90 -9.93
C LEU A 123 18.83 8.77 -10.82
N THR A 124 18.57 8.29 -12.03
CA THR A 124 17.71 8.96 -13.00
C THR A 124 16.47 8.11 -13.25
N GLY A 125 15.27 8.67 -13.04
CA GLY A 125 14.00 8.01 -13.35
C GLY A 125 13.31 8.64 -14.54
N GLY A 126 12.47 7.88 -15.23
CA GLY A 126 11.60 8.38 -16.30
C GLY A 126 10.49 9.32 -15.79
N SER A 127 10.22 9.25 -14.50
CA SER A 127 9.38 10.15 -13.71
C SER A 127 9.81 10.10 -12.24
N GLU A 128 9.13 10.84 -11.38
CA GLU A 128 9.33 10.77 -9.93
C GLU A 128 9.09 9.34 -9.38
N ALA A 129 8.13 8.61 -9.95
CA ALA A 129 7.86 7.21 -9.59
C ALA A 129 9.05 6.31 -9.92
N GLY A 130 9.69 6.49 -11.09
CA GLY A 130 10.90 5.75 -11.44
C GLY A 130 12.05 6.02 -10.45
N VAL A 131 12.26 7.26 -10.04
CA VAL A 131 13.24 7.60 -8.99
C VAL A 131 12.89 6.91 -7.68
N PHE A 132 11.61 6.91 -7.29
CA PHE A 132 11.15 6.25 -6.07
C PHE A 132 11.45 4.74 -6.09
N TYR A 133 11.23 4.05 -7.22
CA TYR A 133 11.59 2.63 -7.35
C TYR A 133 13.12 2.42 -7.32
N GLY A 134 13.88 3.34 -7.86
CA GLY A 134 15.34 3.32 -7.76
C GLY A 134 15.84 3.47 -6.32
N ILE A 135 15.21 4.30 -5.47
CA ILE A 135 15.57 4.36 -4.05
C ILE A 135 15.20 3.10 -3.29
N GLN A 136 14.15 2.37 -3.70
CA GLN A 136 13.85 1.04 -3.13
C GLN A 136 14.96 0.03 -3.48
N THR A 137 15.56 0.14 -4.66
CA THR A 137 16.72 -0.67 -5.03
C THR A 137 17.94 -0.31 -4.18
N ILE A 138 18.22 0.97 -3.96
CA ILE A 138 19.28 1.40 -3.04
C ILE A 138 19.04 0.85 -1.63
N HIS A 139 17.82 0.95 -1.11
CA HIS A 139 17.44 0.43 0.20
C HIS A 139 17.75 -1.07 0.35
N LYS A 140 17.35 -1.87 -0.65
CA LYS A 140 17.57 -3.33 -0.65
C LYS A 140 19.02 -3.74 -0.92
N ALA A 141 19.81 -2.88 -1.60
CA ALA A 141 21.21 -3.14 -1.95
C ALA A 141 22.19 -2.86 -0.81
N LEU A 142 21.75 -2.22 0.29
CA LEU A 142 22.60 -2.01 1.47
C LEU A 142 23.01 -3.36 2.07
N PRO A 143 24.32 -3.68 2.14
CA PRO A 143 24.77 -5.02 2.52
C PRO A 143 24.53 -5.31 4.00
N ILE A 144 23.98 -6.49 4.29
CA ILE A 144 23.89 -7.02 5.65
C ILE A 144 25.19 -7.74 6.02
N LEU A 145 25.82 -7.30 7.10
CA LEU A 145 27.06 -7.87 7.61
C LEU A 145 26.78 -9.16 8.41
N LYS A 146 27.83 -9.94 8.66
CA LYS A 146 27.74 -11.21 9.41
C LYS A 146 27.20 -11.04 10.84
N ASP A 147 27.38 -9.87 11.44
CA ASP A 147 26.86 -9.54 12.76
C ASP A 147 25.40 -8.99 12.75
N GLY A 148 24.75 -9.03 11.58
CA GLY A 148 23.37 -8.56 11.39
C GLY A 148 23.26 -7.04 11.18
N LYS A 149 24.36 -6.29 11.26
CA LYS A 149 24.35 -4.85 10.95
C LYS A 149 24.31 -4.60 9.45
N VAL A 150 23.81 -3.44 9.06
CA VAL A 150 23.80 -3.00 7.68
C VAL A 150 24.98 -2.06 7.42
N ALA A 151 25.76 -2.32 6.38
CA ALA A 151 26.84 -1.45 6.00
C ALA A 151 26.34 -0.24 5.23
N ALA A 152 26.81 0.95 5.59
CA ALA A 152 26.51 2.19 4.88
C ALA A 152 27.39 2.31 3.62
N ALA A 153 27.23 1.37 2.69
CA ALA A 153 28.03 1.28 1.46
C ALA A 153 27.23 0.65 0.33
N LEU A 154 27.45 1.13 -0.90
CA LEU A 154 26.82 0.59 -2.10
C LEU A 154 27.89 0.05 -3.06
N PRO A 155 27.72 -1.15 -3.62
CA PRO A 155 28.66 -1.70 -4.60
C PRO A 155 28.63 -0.85 -5.87
N ALA A 156 29.81 -0.56 -6.43
CA ALA A 156 29.90 0.19 -7.68
C ALA A 156 29.35 -0.64 -8.85
N GLY A 157 28.61 0.02 -9.73
CA GLY A 157 27.95 -0.63 -10.85
C GLY A 157 26.81 0.18 -11.45
N THR A 158 26.08 -0.44 -12.34
CA THR A 158 24.88 0.16 -12.97
C THR A 158 23.74 -0.80 -12.87
N VAL A 159 22.55 -0.27 -12.56
CA VAL A 159 21.26 -0.96 -12.64
C VAL A 159 20.38 -0.20 -13.63
N THR A 160 19.80 -0.92 -14.59
CA THR A 160 18.72 -0.41 -15.44
C THR A 160 17.48 -1.25 -15.18
N ASP A 161 16.39 -0.60 -14.83
CA ASP A 161 15.15 -1.32 -14.52
C ASP A 161 13.92 -0.56 -14.98
N PHE A 162 12.90 -1.31 -15.33
CA PHE A 162 11.55 -0.84 -15.62
C PHE A 162 10.55 -1.98 -15.40
N PRO A 163 9.30 -1.68 -14.99
CA PRO A 163 8.33 -2.73 -14.71
C PRO A 163 7.87 -3.43 -15.99
N ARG A 164 7.78 -4.76 -15.94
CA ARG A 164 7.20 -5.58 -17.01
C ARG A 164 5.69 -5.37 -17.14
N PHE A 165 4.99 -5.15 -16.00
CA PHE A 165 3.55 -4.96 -15.93
C PHE A 165 3.22 -3.57 -15.38
N ARG A 166 2.27 -2.88 -16.00
CA ARG A 166 1.79 -1.57 -15.55
C ARG A 166 1.00 -1.66 -14.24
N TYR A 167 0.23 -2.74 -14.07
CA TYR A 167 -0.55 -3.00 -12.86
C TYR A 167 0.18 -4.05 -12.00
N ARG A 168 0.56 -3.67 -10.80
CA ARG A 168 1.19 -4.55 -9.81
C ARG A 168 0.43 -4.34 -8.50
N GLY A 169 -0.61 -5.17 -8.28
CA GLY A 169 -1.55 -5.02 -7.19
C GLY A 169 -1.29 -5.96 -6.03
N PHE A 170 -1.70 -5.51 -4.85
CA PHE A 170 -1.82 -6.32 -3.66
C PHE A 170 -3.16 -6.01 -2.97
N MET A 171 -3.90 -7.03 -2.56
CA MET A 171 -5.21 -6.90 -1.93
C MET A 171 -5.13 -7.24 -0.44
N ILE A 172 -5.85 -6.46 0.37
CA ILE A 172 -6.10 -6.77 1.78
C ILE A 172 -7.60 -6.77 2.01
N ASP A 173 -8.12 -7.90 2.47
CA ASP A 173 -9.48 -8.06 2.94
C ASP A 173 -9.57 -7.64 4.41
N VAL A 174 -10.16 -6.49 4.65
CA VAL A 174 -10.42 -5.96 6.00
C VAL A 174 -11.87 -6.22 6.45
N GLY A 175 -12.73 -6.64 5.54
CA GLY A 175 -14.13 -7.02 5.81
C GLY A 175 -14.19 -8.23 6.72
N ARG A 176 -13.52 -9.33 6.33
CA ARG A 176 -13.47 -10.56 7.13
C ARG A 176 -12.66 -10.37 8.43
N HIS A 177 -11.59 -9.57 8.38
CA HIS A 177 -10.82 -9.24 9.58
C HIS A 177 -10.35 -7.80 9.53
N PHE A 178 -10.75 -6.99 10.51
CA PHE A 178 -10.31 -5.60 10.61
C PHE A 178 -8.84 -5.50 11.04
N PHE A 179 -8.07 -4.67 10.34
CA PHE A 179 -6.70 -4.31 10.68
C PHE A 179 -6.61 -2.79 10.97
N PRO A 180 -5.84 -2.36 11.99
CA PRO A 180 -5.72 -0.94 12.29
C PRO A 180 -4.91 -0.18 11.23
N VAL A 181 -5.09 1.15 11.16
CA VAL A 181 -4.37 2.05 10.24
C VAL A 181 -2.85 1.84 10.28
N SER A 182 -2.28 1.61 11.47
CA SER A 182 -0.84 1.35 11.63
C SER A 182 -0.37 0.10 10.88
N TYR A 183 -1.17 -0.96 10.88
CA TYR A 183 -0.87 -2.18 10.11
C TYR A 183 -0.94 -1.92 8.61
N LEU A 184 -1.96 -1.20 8.14
CA LEU A 184 -2.08 -0.86 6.72
C LEU A 184 -0.90 -0.04 6.23
N LYS A 185 -0.40 0.91 7.03
CA LYS A 185 0.81 1.67 6.71
C LYS A 185 2.04 0.78 6.56
N GLN A 186 2.23 -0.19 7.48
CA GLN A 186 3.32 -1.17 7.37
C GLN A 186 3.20 -2.00 6.07
N MET A 187 1.99 -2.43 5.71
CA MET A 187 1.76 -3.16 4.47
C MET A 187 2.04 -2.30 3.23
N ILE A 188 1.66 -1.01 3.25
CA ILE A 188 1.97 -0.06 2.18
C ILE A 188 3.48 0.16 2.06
N ASP A 189 4.23 0.21 3.16
CA ASP A 189 5.70 0.28 3.12
C ASP A 189 6.31 -0.97 2.49
N LEU A 190 5.78 -2.16 2.80
CA LEU A 190 6.21 -3.41 2.16
C LEU A 190 5.83 -3.46 0.68
N MET A 191 4.64 -2.99 0.31
CA MET A 191 4.24 -2.86 -1.10
C MET A 191 5.22 -1.93 -1.85
N ALA A 192 5.56 -0.77 -1.28
CA ALA A 192 6.52 0.16 -1.84
C ALA A 192 7.89 -0.49 -2.04
N LEU A 193 8.39 -1.21 -1.03
CA LEU A 193 9.67 -1.93 -1.08
C LEU A 193 9.73 -2.93 -2.25
N HIS A 194 8.59 -3.52 -2.62
CA HIS A 194 8.48 -4.48 -3.72
C HIS A 194 7.94 -3.87 -5.02
N ASN A 195 7.93 -2.54 -5.16
CA ASN A 195 7.51 -1.81 -6.36
C ASN A 195 6.05 -2.12 -6.78
N ILE A 196 5.19 -2.45 -5.82
CA ILE A 196 3.73 -2.56 -6.01
C ILE A 196 3.18 -1.14 -6.16
N ASN A 197 2.28 -0.93 -7.14
CA ASN A 197 1.72 0.40 -7.43
C ASN A 197 0.20 0.49 -7.28
N TYR A 198 -0.47 -0.61 -6.92
CA TYR A 198 -1.88 -0.64 -6.61
C TYR A 198 -2.15 -1.36 -5.30
N PHE A 199 -2.88 -0.72 -4.41
CA PHE A 199 -3.43 -1.31 -3.20
C PHE A 199 -4.93 -1.50 -3.36
N HIS A 200 -5.38 -2.73 -3.56
CA HIS A 200 -6.78 -3.09 -3.58
C HIS A 200 -7.26 -3.27 -2.14
N TRP A 201 -8.13 -2.36 -1.69
CA TRP A 201 -8.62 -2.32 -0.31
C TRP A 201 -10.06 -2.81 -0.26
N HIS A 202 -10.24 -4.09 0.12
CA HIS A 202 -11.54 -4.75 0.21
C HIS A 202 -12.20 -4.39 1.54
N LEU A 203 -13.16 -3.47 1.50
CA LEU A 203 -13.67 -2.75 2.67
C LEU A 203 -14.94 -3.33 3.28
N THR A 204 -15.70 -4.14 2.53
CA THR A 204 -17.04 -4.56 2.97
C THR A 204 -17.32 -6.02 2.68
N GLU A 205 -17.93 -6.69 3.66
CA GLU A 205 -18.24 -8.11 3.60
C GLU A 205 -19.43 -8.47 4.52
N ASP A 206 -19.91 -9.69 4.40
CA ASP A 206 -20.92 -10.27 5.29
C ASP A 206 -20.54 -10.21 6.78
N GLN A 207 -19.21 -10.28 7.06
CA GLN A 207 -18.65 -10.35 8.40
C GLN A 207 -18.25 -8.97 8.93
N GLY A 208 -18.36 -7.92 8.12
CA GLY A 208 -18.11 -6.57 8.58
C GLY A 208 -18.08 -5.50 7.49
N TRP A 209 -18.68 -4.38 7.79
CA TRP A 209 -18.57 -3.15 7.02
C TRP A 209 -17.51 -2.25 7.66
N ARG A 210 -16.47 -1.84 6.90
CA ARG A 210 -15.26 -1.24 7.49
C ARG A 210 -15.00 0.21 7.12
N ILE A 211 -15.87 0.87 6.37
CA ILE A 211 -15.70 2.27 5.97
C ILE A 211 -16.90 3.12 6.44
N GLU A 212 -16.62 4.26 7.05
CA GLU A 212 -17.64 5.23 7.42
C GLU A 212 -18.33 5.80 6.18
N ILE A 213 -19.67 5.73 6.18
CA ILE A 213 -20.55 6.40 5.23
C ILE A 213 -21.45 7.33 6.04
N LYS A 214 -21.23 8.63 5.92
CA LYS A 214 -21.90 9.64 6.78
C LYS A 214 -23.41 9.66 6.59
N LYS A 215 -23.87 9.40 5.37
CA LYS A 215 -25.30 9.29 5.05
C LYS A 215 -25.94 8.06 5.70
N TYR A 216 -25.16 7.01 5.97
CA TYR A 216 -25.64 5.73 6.51
C TYR A 216 -24.85 5.28 7.74
N PRO A 217 -24.96 6.00 8.90
CA PRO A 217 -24.09 5.77 10.07
C PRO A 217 -24.23 4.37 10.70
N LYS A 218 -25.40 3.72 10.58
CA LYS A 218 -25.59 2.36 11.10
C LYS A 218 -24.68 1.33 10.43
N LEU A 219 -24.14 1.60 9.23
CA LEU A 219 -23.18 0.70 8.58
C LEU A 219 -21.95 0.46 9.45
N THR A 220 -21.49 1.47 10.18
CA THR A 220 -20.37 1.33 11.13
C THR A 220 -20.83 1.13 12.58
N GLU A 221 -21.97 1.64 12.98
CA GLU A 221 -22.50 1.41 14.32
C GLU A 221 -22.91 -0.06 14.57
N ILE A 222 -23.48 -0.72 13.56
CA ILE A 222 -23.97 -2.10 13.60
C ILE A 222 -23.11 -3.01 12.74
N GLY A 223 -22.98 -2.66 11.44
CA GLY A 223 -22.33 -3.51 10.43
C GLY A 223 -20.85 -3.76 10.67
N SER A 224 -20.16 -2.93 11.48
CA SER A 224 -18.74 -3.14 11.79
C SER A 224 -18.48 -4.16 12.90
N LYS A 225 -19.53 -4.75 13.51
CA LYS A 225 -19.41 -5.56 14.73
C LYS A 225 -20.03 -6.93 14.54
N ARG A 226 -19.32 -7.98 14.98
CA ARG A 226 -19.85 -9.34 15.07
C ARG A 226 -19.52 -9.94 16.44
N ASP A 227 -20.32 -10.88 16.89
CA ASP A 227 -20.24 -11.43 18.24
C ASP A 227 -19.10 -12.45 18.41
N SER A 228 -18.66 -13.06 17.32
CA SER A 228 -17.70 -14.16 17.35
C SER A 228 -17.06 -14.35 15.98
N THR A 229 -16.04 -15.20 15.91
CA THR A 229 -15.43 -15.62 14.64
C THR A 229 -15.30 -17.13 14.62
N ILE A 230 -15.61 -17.76 13.46
CA ILE A 230 -15.39 -19.19 13.26
C ILE A 230 -13.89 -19.48 13.26
N ILE A 231 -13.46 -20.48 14.04
CA ILE A 231 -12.07 -20.93 14.16
C ILE A 231 -11.87 -22.37 13.68
N ASP A 232 -12.93 -23.10 13.51
CA ASP A 232 -12.93 -24.43 12.94
C ASP A 232 -14.20 -24.64 12.11
N TRP A 233 -13.98 -24.77 10.80
CA TRP A 233 -15.09 -24.90 9.85
C TRP A 233 -15.80 -26.25 9.93
N GLU A 234 -15.07 -27.33 10.18
CA GLU A 234 -15.62 -28.69 10.22
C GLU A 234 -16.53 -28.88 11.45
N THR A 235 -16.03 -28.47 12.61
CA THR A 235 -16.77 -28.61 13.88
C THR A 235 -17.72 -27.44 14.16
N LYS A 236 -17.74 -26.41 13.29
CA LYS A 236 -18.48 -25.16 13.49
C LYS A 236 -18.16 -24.49 14.83
N LYS A 237 -16.91 -24.57 15.25
CA LYS A 237 -16.45 -23.96 16.49
C LYS A 237 -16.19 -22.46 16.29
N PHE A 238 -16.63 -21.66 17.23
CA PHE A 238 -16.42 -20.22 17.27
C PHE A 238 -15.53 -19.84 18.46
N ASP A 239 -14.82 -18.72 18.35
CA ASP A 239 -13.92 -18.21 19.41
C ASP A 239 -14.65 -17.53 20.58
N GLY A 240 -15.94 -17.18 20.41
CA GLY A 240 -16.72 -16.49 21.42
C GLY A 240 -16.23 -15.07 21.73
N LYS A 241 -15.43 -14.49 20.86
CA LYS A 241 -14.85 -13.14 21.05
C LYS A 241 -15.48 -12.16 20.07
N PRO A 242 -16.06 -11.04 20.54
CA PRO A 242 -16.50 -9.98 19.65
C PRO A 242 -15.35 -9.44 18.79
N HIS A 243 -15.62 -9.20 17.51
CA HIS A 243 -14.70 -8.57 16.59
C HIS A 243 -15.35 -7.32 16.00
N SER A 244 -14.62 -6.19 16.02
CA SER A 244 -15.15 -4.92 15.54
C SER A 244 -14.03 -4.02 15.04
N GLY A 245 -14.39 -3.03 14.24
CA GLY A 245 -13.52 -1.98 13.75
C GLY A 245 -14.00 -1.44 12.41
N PHE A 246 -13.68 -0.20 12.15
CA PHE A 246 -13.92 0.48 10.89
C PHE A 246 -12.96 1.65 10.75
N TYR A 247 -12.86 2.19 9.57
CA TYR A 247 -12.09 3.40 9.26
C TYR A 247 -13.04 4.57 9.12
N THR A 248 -12.73 5.68 9.79
CA THR A 248 -13.36 6.96 9.51
C THR A 248 -12.95 7.44 8.11
N GLN A 249 -13.71 8.35 7.52
CA GLN A 249 -13.34 8.93 6.23
C GLN A 249 -11.98 9.64 6.31
N ASP A 250 -11.65 10.26 7.44
CA ASP A 250 -10.36 10.93 7.65
C ASP A 250 -9.19 9.94 7.70
N GLU A 251 -9.36 8.79 8.37
CA GLU A 251 -8.38 7.70 8.38
C GLU A 251 -8.21 7.09 6.97
N ALA A 252 -9.31 6.93 6.22
CA ALA A 252 -9.23 6.45 4.85
C ALA A 252 -8.46 7.45 3.94
N ARG A 253 -8.74 8.76 4.06
CA ARG A 253 -7.97 9.79 3.35
C ARG A 253 -6.49 9.84 3.79
N GLU A 254 -6.20 9.55 5.05
CA GLU A 254 -4.83 9.42 5.54
C GLU A 254 -4.10 8.27 4.84
N ILE A 255 -4.71 7.09 4.73
CA ILE A 255 -4.15 5.94 4.01
C ILE A 255 -3.95 6.25 2.53
N VAL A 256 -4.92 6.91 1.89
CA VAL A 256 -4.79 7.34 0.49
C VAL A 256 -3.58 8.25 0.29
N ARG A 257 -3.40 9.27 1.14
CA ARG A 257 -2.23 10.17 1.06
C ARG A 257 -0.93 9.42 1.32
N TYR A 258 -0.90 8.56 2.35
CA TYR A 258 0.26 7.76 2.71
C TYR A 258 0.73 6.84 1.58
N ALA A 259 -0.22 6.22 0.88
CA ALA A 259 0.04 5.40 -0.29
C ALA A 259 0.51 6.26 -1.49
N ALA A 260 -0.13 7.41 -1.73
CA ALA A 260 0.20 8.31 -2.83
C ALA A 260 1.63 8.87 -2.72
N ASP A 261 2.12 9.16 -1.50
CA ASP A 261 3.50 9.56 -1.25
C ASP A 261 4.53 8.47 -1.62
N ARG A 262 4.06 7.22 -1.80
CA ARG A 262 4.83 6.04 -2.24
C ARG A 262 4.47 5.59 -3.65
N PHE A 263 3.78 6.44 -4.41
CA PHE A 263 3.32 6.13 -5.78
C PHE A 263 2.43 4.89 -5.88
N ILE A 264 1.64 4.64 -4.83
CA ILE A 264 0.66 3.55 -4.76
C ILE A 264 -0.74 4.15 -4.84
N THR A 265 -1.52 3.69 -5.82
CA THR A 265 -2.94 4.03 -5.96
C THR A 265 -3.78 3.08 -5.12
N VAL A 266 -4.65 3.62 -4.27
CA VAL A 266 -5.60 2.82 -3.49
C VAL A 266 -6.87 2.64 -4.28
N VAL A 267 -7.22 1.39 -4.61
CA VAL A 267 -8.47 1.00 -5.26
C VAL A 267 -9.42 0.47 -4.18
N PRO A 268 -10.49 1.21 -3.83
CA PRO A 268 -11.46 0.73 -2.85
C PRO A 268 -12.37 -0.33 -3.46
N GLU A 269 -12.80 -1.29 -2.64
CA GLU A 269 -13.86 -2.22 -3.01
C GLU A 269 -15.03 -2.16 -2.03
N ILE A 270 -16.21 -2.00 -2.59
CA ILE A 270 -17.51 -2.18 -1.92
C ILE A 270 -18.21 -3.32 -2.62
N ASP A 271 -18.22 -4.50 -2.03
CA ASP A 271 -18.77 -5.69 -2.66
C ASP A 271 -20.31 -5.65 -2.72
N LEU A 272 -20.85 -5.84 -3.92
CA LEU A 272 -22.24 -5.67 -4.29
C LEU A 272 -22.64 -6.64 -5.41
N PRO A 273 -23.87 -7.15 -5.46
CA PRO A 273 -24.92 -7.08 -4.46
C PRO A 273 -24.91 -8.25 -3.48
N GLY A 274 -23.97 -9.21 -3.65
CA GLY A 274 -23.61 -10.27 -2.71
C GLY A 274 -22.79 -9.73 -1.55
N HIS A 275 -22.44 -10.59 -0.60
CA HIS A 275 -21.52 -10.28 0.53
C HIS A 275 -21.92 -9.02 1.33
N THR A 276 -23.21 -8.77 1.45
CA THR A 276 -23.76 -7.52 2.03
C THR A 276 -24.53 -7.72 3.32
N THR A 277 -24.40 -8.87 3.98
CA THR A 277 -25.22 -9.17 5.18
C THR A 277 -24.92 -8.19 6.33
N ALA A 278 -23.70 -7.62 6.43
CA ALA A 278 -23.41 -6.56 7.39
C ALA A 278 -24.20 -5.27 7.09
N ALA A 279 -24.34 -4.89 5.82
CA ALA A 279 -25.20 -3.78 5.41
C ALA A 279 -26.68 -4.08 5.68
N LEU A 280 -27.13 -5.29 5.39
CA LEU A 280 -28.50 -5.73 5.65
C LEU A 280 -28.82 -5.78 7.16
N ALA A 281 -27.87 -6.16 8.01
CA ALA A 281 -28.03 -6.09 9.47
C ALA A 281 -28.22 -4.65 9.95
N SER A 282 -27.61 -3.68 9.24
CA SER A 282 -27.70 -2.25 9.53
C SER A 282 -28.98 -1.61 9.00
N TYR A 283 -29.44 -2.02 7.82
CA TYR A 283 -30.61 -1.50 7.08
C TYR A 283 -31.42 -2.67 6.47
N PRO A 284 -32.25 -3.35 7.26
CA PRO A 284 -32.92 -4.57 6.82
C PRO A 284 -33.86 -4.39 5.61
N GLU A 285 -34.37 -3.18 5.42
CA GLU A 285 -35.24 -2.81 4.29
C GLU A 285 -34.59 -2.91 2.92
N LEU A 286 -33.24 -2.95 2.87
CA LEU A 286 -32.48 -3.12 1.65
C LEU A 286 -32.49 -4.57 1.14
N GLY A 287 -32.82 -5.53 1.97
CA GLY A 287 -32.92 -6.94 1.62
C GLY A 287 -34.29 -7.37 1.12
N CYS A 288 -34.34 -8.55 0.50
CA CYS A 288 -35.59 -9.09 -0.06
C CYS A 288 -36.65 -9.49 0.99
N THR A 289 -36.21 -9.90 2.21
CA THR A 289 -37.10 -10.38 3.28
C THR A 289 -37.43 -9.31 4.32
N GLY A 290 -36.67 -8.18 4.32
CA GLY A 290 -36.86 -7.13 5.34
C GLY A 290 -36.29 -7.51 6.71
N GLY A 291 -35.53 -8.61 6.81
CA GLY A 291 -34.87 -9.04 8.04
C GLY A 291 -35.73 -9.93 8.96
N PRO A 292 -35.29 -10.14 10.22
CA PRO A 292 -34.03 -9.61 10.77
C PRO A 292 -32.78 -10.27 10.20
N TYR A 293 -31.74 -9.49 10.04
CA TYR A 293 -30.41 -9.98 9.62
C TYR A 293 -29.38 -9.75 10.74
N LYS A 294 -28.25 -10.49 10.69
CA LYS A 294 -27.14 -10.34 11.63
C LYS A 294 -25.84 -10.29 10.85
N VAL A 295 -24.86 -9.53 11.37
CA VAL A 295 -23.49 -9.60 10.87
C VAL A 295 -22.96 -11.01 11.08
N LEU A 296 -22.39 -11.61 10.02
CA LEU A 296 -22.02 -13.02 10.05
C LEU A 296 -20.69 -13.25 10.78
N CYS A 297 -20.59 -14.43 11.41
CA CYS A 297 -19.43 -14.87 12.17
C CYS A 297 -18.60 -15.94 11.44
N SER A 298 -19.05 -16.36 10.26
CA SER A 298 -18.41 -17.42 9.45
C SER A 298 -18.26 -16.99 8.00
N PHE A 299 -17.34 -17.62 7.28
CA PHE A 299 -17.19 -17.46 5.84
C PHE A 299 -18.25 -18.24 5.08
N GLY A 300 -18.48 -17.88 3.83
CA GLY A 300 -19.34 -18.62 2.91
C GLY A 300 -20.10 -17.74 1.95
N VAL A 301 -20.92 -18.38 1.11
CA VAL A 301 -21.83 -17.73 0.18
C VAL A 301 -23.22 -17.80 0.79
N PHE A 302 -23.83 -16.65 1.07
CA PHE A 302 -25.08 -16.57 1.81
C PHE A 302 -26.22 -16.08 0.91
N PRO A 303 -27.47 -16.59 1.14
CA PRO A 303 -28.60 -16.27 0.27
C PRO A 303 -29.12 -14.84 0.43
N ASP A 304 -28.82 -14.19 1.54
CA ASP A 304 -29.29 -12.84 1.84
C ASP A 304 -28.37 -11.79 1.20
N VAL A 305 -28.85 -11.23 0.12
CA VAL A 305 -28.18 -10.24 -0.72
C VAL A 305 -29.05 -8.99 -0.87
N LEU A 306 -28.49 -7.90 -1.37
CA LEU A 306 -29.26 -6.69 -1.67
C LEU A 306 -30.44 -6.97 -2.62
N CYS A 307 -31.57 -6.32 -2.38
CA CYS A 307 -32.77 -6.48 -3.20
C CYS A 307 -32.66 -5.65 -4.48
N ALA A 308 -32.22 -6.25 -5.58
CA ALA A 308 -32.03 -5.57 -6.86
C ALA A 308 -33.34 -5.02 -7.50
N GLY A 309 -34.50 -5.47 -7.02
CA GLY A 309 -35.81 -4.95 -7.43
C GLY A 309 -36.34 -3.80 -6.58
N ASN A 310 -35.56 -3.32 -5.59
CA ASN A 310 -35.93 -2.21 -4.72
C ASN A 310 -35.15 -0.95 -5.10
N ASP A 311 -35.83 0.07 -5.60
CA ASP A 311 -35.21 1.32 -6.02
C ASP A 311 -34.45 2.05 -4.89
N GLN A 312 -34.95 1.89 -3.62
CA GLN A 312 -34.22 2.41 -2.45
C GLN A 312 -32.85 1.74 -2.26
N THR A 313 -32.76 0.45 -2.60
CA THR A 313 -31.51 -0.29 -2.51
C THR A 313 -30.52 0.21 -3.57
N LEU A 314 -30.99 0.45 -4.81
CA LEU A 314 -30.15 1.03 -5.85
C LEU A 314 -29.70 2.44 -5.46
N GLN A 315 -30.57 3.28 -4.89
CA GLN A 315 -30.21 4.61 -4.43
C GLN A 315 -29.19 4.55 -3.27
N PHE A 316 -29.39 3.64 -2.31
CA PHE A 316 -28.43 3.40 -1.22
C PHE A 316 -27.03 3.09 -1.76
N THR A 317 -26.93 2.19 -2.76
CA THR A 317 -25.64 1.83 -3.33
C THR A 317 -24.98 3.00 -4.07
N LYS A 318 -25.75 3.81 -4.79
CA LYS A 318 -25.24 5.04 -5.42
C LYS A 318 -24.71 6.04 -4.39
N ASP A 319 -25.48 6.31 -3.35
CA ASP A 319 -25.08 7.22 -2.26
C ASP A 319 -23.79 6.76 -1.55
N VAL A 320 -23.62 5.45 -1.36
CA VAL A 320 -22.38 4.87 -0.82
C VAL A 320 -21.21 5.10 -1.76
N LEU A 321 -21.38 4.81 -3.05
CA LEU A 321 -20.35 5.00 -4.06
C LEU A 321 -19.95 6.46 -4.25
N ASP A 322 -20.87 7.41 -4.10
CA ASP A 322 -20.58 8.85 -4.15
C ASP A 322 -19.59 9.24 -3.03
N GLU A 323 -19.83 8.81 -1.78
CA GLU A 323 -18.90 9.08 -0.68
C GLU A 323 -17.56 8.35 -0.86
N ILE A 324 -17.56 7.14 -1.41
CA ILE A 324 -16.33 6.41 -1.75
C ILE A 324 -15.53 7.16 -2.81
N MET A 325 -16.15 7.64 -3.87
CA MET A 325 -15.46 8.38 -4.94
C MET A 325 -14.93 9.75 -4.46
N ASP A 326 -15.54 10.35 -3.43
CA ASP A 326 -15.03 11.56 -2.78
C ASP A 326 -13.78 11.28 -1.92
N ILE A 327 -13.69 10.11 -1.30
CA ILE A 327 -12.55 9.70 -0.46
C ILE A 327 -11.37 9.23 -1.32
N PHE A 328 -11.65 8.42 -2.37
CA PHE A 328 -10.64 7.73 -3.15
C PHE A 328 -10.48 8.35 -4.54
N PRO A 329 -9.32 8.97 -4.85
CA PRO A 329 -9.08 9.59 -6.15
C PRO A 329 -8.72 8.59 -7.27
N SER A 330 -8.81 7.29 -7.02
CA SER A 330 -8.51 6.24 -7.98
C SER A 330 -9.35 6.35 -9.25
N GLU A 331 -8.74 6.09 -10.40
CA GLU A 331 -9.49 5.90 -11.66
C GLU A 331 -10.47 4.73 -11.54
N TYR A 332 -10.13 3.71 -10.76
CA TYR A 332 -10.90 2.48 -10.60
C TYR A 332 -11.63 2.42 -9.27
N ILE A 333 -12.91 2.01 -9.33
CA ILE A 333 -13.74 1.66 -8.19
C ILE A 333 -14.19 0.22 -8.37
N HIS A 334 -13.82 -0.67 -7.45
CA HIS A 334 -14.20 -2.06 -7.47
C HIS A 334 -15.53 -2.24 -6.74
N ILE A 335 -16.46 -2.93 -7.36
CA ILE A 335 -17.79 -3.15 -6.77
C ILE A 335 -18.14 -4.64 -6.57
N GLY A 336 -17.13 -5.52 -6.62
CA GLY A 336 -17.33 -6.96 -6.48
C GLY A 336 -18.16 -7.55 -7.61
N GLY A 337 -19.23 -8.21 -7.24
CA GLY A 337 -20.18 -8.80 -8.20
C GLY A 337 -20.19 -10.32 -8.19
N ASP A 338 -19.30 -10.91 -7.40
CA ASP A 338 -19.14 -12.35 -7.28
C ASP A 338 -20.18 -12.98 -6.34
N GLU A 339 -20.26 -14.26 -6.42
CA GLU A 339 -20.97 -15.17 -5.49
C GLU A 339 -22.36 -14.70 -5.03
N CYS A 340 -23.11 -13.97 -5.86
CA CYS A 340 -24.43 -13.47 -5.53
C CYS A 340 -25.51 -14.53 -5.79
N PRO A 341 -26.07 -15.23 -4.78
CA PRO A 341 -27.13 -16.21 -4.97
C PRO A 341 -28.45 -15.56 -5.42
N LYS A 342 -29.18 -16.22 -6.31
CA LYS A 342 -30.42 -15.71 -6.88
C LYS A 342 -31.66 -16.18 -6.14
N SER A 343 -31.54 -17.10 -5.18
CA SER A 343 -32.66 -17.77 -4.52
C SER A 343 -33.61 -16.82 -3.79
N ARG A 344 -33.13 -15.68 -3.28
CA ARG A 344 -33.99 -14.64 -2.71
C ARG A 344 -34.71 -13.87 -3.79
N TRP A 345 -34.06 -13.50 -4.87
CA TRP A 345 -34.66 -12.75 -5.97
C TRP A 345 -35.73 -13.52 -6.72
N GLU A 346 -35.60 -14.84 -6.86
CA GLU A 346 -36.57 -15.73 -7.48
C GLU A 346 -37.91 -15.65 -6.77
N LYS A 347 -37.90 -15.45 -5.44
CA LYS A 347 -39.11 -15.42 -4.57
C LYS A 347 -39.54 -14.00 -4.16
N CYS A 348 -38.72 -12.99 -4.46
CA CYS A 348 -39.00 -11.62 -4.03
C CYS A 348 -39.97 -10.91 -4.98
N PRO A 349 -41.11 -10.45 -4.49
CA PRO A 349 -42.10 -9.76 -5.33
C PRO A 349 -41.52 -8.52 -6.02
N LYS A 350 -40.68 -7.74 -5.31
CA LYS A 350 -40.03 -6.54 -5.86
C LYS A 350 -39.09 -6.90 -7.03
N CYS A 351 -38.26 -7.93 -6.86
CA CYS A 351 -37.32 -8.38 -7.91
C CYS A 351 -38.10 -8.92 -9.12
N GLN A 352 -39.13 -9.72 -8.91
CA GLN A 352 -39.98 -10.24 -10.01
C GLN A 352 -40.75 -9.13 -10.71
N ALA A 353 -41.22 -8.12 -9.99
CA ALA A 353 -41.87 -6.95 -10.60
C ALA A 353 -40.87 -6.15 -11.46
N LYS A 354 -39.66 -5.91 -10.97
CA LYS A 354 -38.59 -5.19 -11.71
C LYS A 354 -38.20 -5.97 -12.99
N ILE A 355 -38.03 -7.30 -12.90
CA ILE A 355 -37.78 -8.16 -14.05
C ILE A 355 -38.86 -7.98 -15.12
N LYS A 356 -40.14 -7.95 -14.70
CA LYS A 356 -41.27 -7.74 -15.62
C LYS A 356 -41.27 -6.33 -16.21
N GLU A 357 -41.05 -5.31 -15.38
CA GLU A 357 -40.94 -3.90 -15.79
C GLU A 357 -39.89 -3.69 -16.87
N LEU A 358 -38.71 -4.29 -16.68
CA LEU A 358 -37.60 -4.19 -17.61
C LEU A 358 -37.72 -5.12 -18.81
N GLY A 359 -38.73 -5.96 -18.90
CA GLY A 359 -38.92 -6.92 -19.99
C GLY A 359 -37.82 -8.00 -20.04
N ILE A 360 -37.15 -8.25 -18.91
CA ILE A 360 -36.04 -9.21 -18.82
C ILE A 360 -36.56 -10.63 -19.08
N LYS A 361 -35.86 -11.35 -19.96
CA LYS A 361 -36.17 -12.73 -20.34
C LYS A 361 -35.03 -13.66 -19.99
N THR A 362 -35.33 -14.91 -19.72
CA THR A 362 -34.33 -15.96 -19.59
C THR A 362 -33.58 -16.14 -20.93
N LEU A 363 -32.27 -16.16 -20.88
CA LEU A 363 -31.40 -16.45 -22.01
C LEU A 363 -30.77 -17.85 -21.84
N PRO A 364 -30.27 -18.47 -22.94
CA PRO A 364 -29.50 -19.69 -22.81
C PRO A 364 -28.35 -19.50 -21.79
N LYS A 365 -28.27 -20.35 -20.76
CA LYS A 365 -27.31 -20.33 -19.66
C LYS A 365 -27.39 -19.13 -18.68
N HIS A 366 -28.37 -18.22 -18.84
CA HIS A 366 -28.53 -17.07 -17.94
C HIS A 366 -30.00 -16.94 -17.54
N SER A 367 -30.28 -17.09 -16.25
CA SER A 367 -31.62 -16.87 -15.72
C SER A 367 -32.02 -15.38 -15.80
N LYS A 368 -33.31 -15.09 -15.65
CA LYS A 368 -33.80 -13.70 -15.58
C LYS A 368 -33.22 -12.97 -14.35
N GLU A 369 -32.90 -13.68 -13.28
CA GLU A 369 -32.26 -13.12 -12.09
C GLU A 369 -30.78 -12.78 -12.36
N ASN A 370 -30.06 -13.57 -13.18
CA ASN A 370 -28.72 -13.20 -13.64
C ASN A 370 -28.76 -11.90 -14.46
N GLN A 371 -29.78 -11.74 -15.33
CA GLN A 371 -29.97 -10.51 -16.10
C GLN A 371 -30.35 -9.33 -15.18
N LEU A 372 -31.10 -9.57 -14.07
CA LEU A 372 -31.39 -8.55 -13.07
C LEU A 372 -30.10 -8.08 -12.36
N GLN A 373 -29.15 -8.99 -12.07
CA GLN A 373 -27.83 -8.58 -11.57
C GLN A 373 -27.10 -7.71 -12.59
N THR A 374 -27.09 -8.11 -13.84
CA THR A 374 -26.48 -7.30 -14.92
C THR A 374 -27.09 -5.89 -14.98
N TYR A 375 -28.43 -5.77 -14.88
CA TYR A 375 -29.10 -4.48 -14.80
C TYR A 375 -28.60 -3.66 -13.59
N PHE A 376 -28.58 -4.26 -12.38
CA PHE A 376 -28.18 -3.59 -11.17
C PHE A 376 -26.72 -3.08 -11.27
N MET A 377 -25.79 -3.93 -11.70
CA MET A 377 -24.38 -3.57 -11.90
C MET A 377 -24.22 -2.49 -12.98
N SER A 378 -24.99 -2.56 -14.09
CA SER A 378 -24.92 -1.55 -15.15
C SER A 378 -25.43 -0.17 -14.69
N GLU A 379 -26.41 -0.11 -13.78
CA GLU A 379 -26.85 1.17 -13.19
C GLU A 379 -25.77 1.78 -12.29
N LEU A 380 -24.99 0.96 -11.57
CA LEU A 380 -23.85 1.42 -10.77
C LEU A 380 -22.67 1.81 -11.68
N GLU A 381 -22.42 1.08 -12.77
CA GLU A 381 -21.40 1.47 -13.75
C GLU A 381 -21.68 2.84 -14.35
N LYS A 382 -22.95 3.14 -14.69
CA LYS A 382 -23.34 4.47 -15.18
C LYS A 382 -23.04 5.56 -14.17
N GLU A 383 -23.31 5.31 -12.87
CA GLU A 383 -23.02 6.26 -11.78
C GLU A 383 -21.51 6.51 -11.66
N ILE A 384 -20.71 5.44 -11.62
CA ILE A 384 -19.25 5.51 -11.53
C ILE A 384 -18.67 6.25 -12.73
N ASN A 385 -19.16 5.95 -13.95
CA ASN A 385 -18.72 6.59 -15.19
C ASN A 385 -19.11 8.08 -15.24
N ALA A 386 -20.27 8.46 -14.67
CA ALA A 386 -20.71 9.86 -14.61
C ALA A 386 -19.76 10.71 -13.74
N HIS A 387 -19.08 10.10 -12.78
CA HIS A 387 -18.03 10.73 -11.97
C HIS A 387 -16.63 10.66 -12.63
N GLY A 388 -16.52 10.23 -13.89
CA GLY A 388 -15.26 10.11 -14.60
C GLY A 388 -14.36 8.98 -14.10
N ARG A 389 -14.94 7.99 -13.42
CA ARG A 389 -14.25 6.80 -12.91
C ARG A 389 -14.58 5.57 -13.75
N ARG A 390 -13.93 4.46 -13.49
CA ARG A 390 -14.15 3.16 -14.13
C ARG A 390 -14.49 2.11 -13.11
N MET A 391 -15.50 1.31 -13.41
CA MET A 391 -15.88 0.16 -12.60
C MET A 391 -14.91 -1.02 -12.83
N LEU A 392 -14.55 -1.71 -11.77
CA LEU A 392 -13.94 -3.04 -11.75
C LEU A 392 -14.90 -4.02 -11.10
#